data_45c3256ac53f7a01eae21275d3af42bd
#
_entry.id   45c3256ac53f7a01eae21275d3af42bd
#
_cell.length_a   1.000
_cell.length_b   1.000
_cell.length_c   1.000
_cell.angle_alpha   90.00
_cell.angle_beta   90.00
_cell.angle_gamma   90.00
#
_symmetry.space_group_name_H-M   'P 1'
#
loop_
_entity.id
_entity.type
_entity.pdbx_description
1 polymer ?
#
loop_
_entity_poly.entity_id
_entity_poly.type
_entity_poly.pdbx_seq_one_letter_code
_entity_poly.pdbx_strand_id
1 'polypeptide(L)'
;MVFFAGVCVGVLGAGGDDHGTNRLSYNSGTSDNTKKEKASESDSSQKKESSKPATPSTPSVPTEYKSALAKAKSYSDFMHMSKQGIYDQLTSEYGEKFPEEAAQYAIDNLNADYNKNALEKAKDYQKNLNMSTEAIREQLTSEYGEKFTEEEADYAVSNLPQ
;
A
#
# COMPACT_ATOMS: atom_id res chain seq x y z
N MET A 1 -6.95 -21.35 1.10
CA MET A 1 -7.65 -21.31 -0.18
C MET A 1 -9.04 -20.79 0.10
N VAL A 2 -9.27 -19.50 0.03
CA VAL A 2 -10.57 -18.89 0.32
C VAL A 2 -11.00 -18.13 -0.93
N PHE A 3 -12.10 -18.59 -1.52
CA PHE A 3 -12.69 -18.06 -2.74
C PHE A 3 -13.39 -16.72 -2.45
N PHE A 4 -12.99 -15.66 -3.14
CA PHE A 4 -13.80 -14.48 -3.29
C PHE A 4 -14.96 -14.79 -4.22
N ALA A 5 -16.16 -14.92 -3.70
CA ALA A 5 -17.38 -14.97 -4.50
C ALA A 5 -17.74 -13.54 -4.90
N GLY A 6 -17.40 -13.18 -6.15
CA GLY A 6 -17.87 -11.96 -6.78
C GLY A 6 -19.35 -12.08 -7.10
N VAL A 7 -20.18 -11.23 -6.50
CA VAL A 7 -21.58 -11.06 -6.92
C VAL A 7 -21.61 -10.09 -8.10
N CYS A 8 -21.73 -10.66 -9.32
CA CYS A 8 -22.11 -9.90 -10.50
C CYS A 8 -23.63 -9.68 -10.48
N VAL A 9 -24.07 -8.46 -10.21
CA VAL A 9 -25.44 -8.05 -10.51
C VAL A 9 -25.46 -7.52 -11.94
N GLY A 10 -26.00 -8.33 -12.84
CA GLY A 10 -26.28 -7.93 -14.21
C GLY A 10 -27.50 -7.02 -14.27
N VAL A 11 -27.34 -5.82 -14.83
CA VAL A 11 -28.43 -4.98 -15.25
C VAL A 11 -28.53 -5.07 -16.78
N LEU A 12 -29.58 -5.73 -17.26
CA LEU A 12 -30.06 -5.66 -18.63
C LEU A 12 -30.88 -4.36 -18.80
N GLY A 13 -30.43 -3.49 -19.67
CA GLY A 13 -31.17 -2.35 -20.13
C GLY A 13 -30.92 -2.14 -21.60
N ALA A 14 -31.94 -2.47 -22.42
CA ALA A 14 -31.94 -2.36 -23.87
C ALA A 14 -32.24 -0.92 -24.34
N GLY A 15 -31.66 -0.57 -25.49
CA GLY A 15 -32.31 0.26 -26.49
C GLY A 15 -31.73 1.66 -26.72
N GLY A 16 -31.40 1.92 -27.99
CA GLY A 16 -31.36 3.27 -28.57
C GLY A 16 -30.20 3.52 -29.53
N ASP A 17 -30.51 3.28 -30.82
CA ASP A 17 -29.69 3.66 -31.97
C ASP A 17 -29.44 5.17 -32.04
N ASP A 18 -28.29 5.67 -32.45
CA ASP A 18 -28.17 6.51 -33.63
C ASP A 18 -26.73 6.87 -34.04
N HIS A 19 -26.56 6.91 -35.31
CA HIS A 19 -25.52 7.28 -36.22
C HIS A 19 -24.57 8.42 -35.83
N GLY A 20 -23.28 8.21 -36.11
CA GLY A 20 -22.29 9.28 -36.17
C GLY A 20 -20.95 8.81 -36.71
N THR A 21 -20.86 8.54 -38.01
CA THR A 21 -19.63 8.35 -38.76
C THR A 21 -18.72 9.58 -38.64
N ASN A 22 -17.51 9.41 -38.14
CA ASN A 22 -16.43 10.26 -38.61
C ASN A 22 -15.10 9.49 -38.71
N ARG A 23 -14.77 9.29 -39.95
CA ARG A 23 -13.56 8.71 -40.50
C ARG A 23 -12.54 9.82 -40.67
N LEU A 24 -11.30 9.63 -40.27
CA LEU A 24 -10.08 10.24 -40.85
C LEU A 24 -8.91 9.77 -40.01
N SER A 25 -8.18 8.86 -40.54
CA SER A 25 -6.99 8.99 -41.40
C SER A 25 -5.68 8.89 -40.62
N TYR A 26 -5.12 7.67 -40.70
CA TYR A 26 -3.75 7.38 -40.28
C TYR A 26 -2.77 7.99 -41.28
N ASN A 27 -1.64 8.46 -40.80
CA ASN A 27 -0.52 8.77 -41.66
C ASN A 27 0.67 7.89 -41.29
N SER A 28 0.97 6.99 -42.22
CA SER A 28 2.21 6.24 -42.34
C SER A 28 3.35 7.19 -42.71
N GLY A 29 4.43 7.11 -41.96
CA GLY A 29 5.69 7.75 -42.32
C GLY A 29 6.85 6.80 -42.03
N THR A 30 7.14 5.94 -43.00
CA THR A 30 8.36 5.15 -43.10
C THR A 30 9.51 6.07 -43.47
N SER A 31 10.63 5.99 -42.77
CA SER A 31 11.93 6.31 -43.34
C SER A 31 13.03 5.52 -42.66
N ASP A 32 13.47 4.58 -43.40
CA ASP A 32 14.73 3.85 -43.40
C ASP A 32 15.94 4.79 -43.34
N ASN A 33 16.94 4.56 -42.53
CA ASN A 33 18.30 4.71 -42.98
C ASN A 33 19.32 3.88 -42.21
N THR A 34 20.00 3.12 -42.98
CA THR A 34 20.98 2.09 -42.74
C THR A 34 22.36 2.63 -42.36
N LYS A 35 23.09 1.86 -41.47
CA LYS A 35 24.51 1.54 -41.58
C LYS A 35 25.57 2.46 -40.93
N LYS A 36 26.27 1.98 -39.90
CA LYS A 36 27.64 1.46 -40.10
C LYS A 36 28.27 1.01 -38.77
N GLU A 37 28.77 -0.21 -38.81
CA GLU A 37 29.66 -0.86 -37.86
C GLU A 37 30.95 -0.02 -37.61
N LYS A 38 31.45 -0.10 -36.36
CA LYS A 38 32.86 -0.38 -36.13
C LYS A 38 33.10 -0.80 -34.67
N ALA A 39 33.63 -1.98 -34.54
CA ALA A 39 34.22 -2.55 -33.32
C ALA A 39 35.46 -1.80 -32.91
N SER A 40 35.75 -1.72 -31.62
CA SER A 40 37.11 -1.74 -31.07
C SER A 40 37.08 -2.21 -29.61
N GLU A 41 37.85 -3.25 -29.40
CA GLU A 41 38.18 -3.94 -28.17
C GLU A 41 39.06 -3.10 -27.23
N SER A 42 39.08 -3.69 -25.97
CA SER A 42 40.12 -3.56 -24.92
C SER A 42 40.16 -2.24 -24.15
N ASP A 43 40.15 -2.27 -22.82
CA ASP A 43 41.19 -2.80 -21.99
C ASP A 43 40.74 -2.88 -20.50
N SER A 44 41.21 -3.93 -19.87
CA SER A 44 41.19 -4.22 -18.45
C SER A 44 41.94 -3.14 -17.64
N SER A 45 41.34 -2.68 -16.56
CA SER A 45 42.11 -2.19 -15.42
C SER A 45 41.34 -2.35 -14.11
N GLN A 46 41.68 -3.41 -13.41
CA GLN A 46 41.53 -3.52 -11.97
C GLN A 46 42.16 -2.31 -11.28
N LYS A 47 41.41 -1.63 -10.44
CA LYS A 47 42.00 -0.77 -9.41
C LYS A 47 41.38 -1.03 -8.06
N LYS A 48 42.00 -1.98 -7.38
CA LYS A 48 42.44 -1.99 -5.99
C LYS A 48 41.62 -1.17 -4.99
N GLU A 49 40.89 -1.93 -4.21
CA GLU A 49 40.59 -1.76 -2.80
C GLU A 49 41.44 -0.68 -2.12
N SER A 50 40.79 0.35 -1.62
CA SER A 50 41.33 1.23 -0.60
C SER A 50 40.41 1.12 0.62
N SER A 51 40.78 0.22 1.50
CA SER A 51 40.26 0.15 2.85
C SER A 51 40.62 1.43 3.60
N LYS A 52 39.63 2.29 3.78
CA LYS A 52 39.69 3.38 4.74
C LYS A 52 39.31 2.82 6.12
N PRO A 53 40.09 3.10 7.19
CA PRO A 53 39.77 2.60 8.52
C PRO A 53 38.37 3.07 8.96
N ALA A 54 37.55 2.10 9.38
CA ALA A 54 36.25 2.36 9.95
C ALA A 54 36.42 3.14 11.26
N THR A 55 35.98 4.39 11.25
CA THR A 55 35.60 5.10 12.48
C THR A 55 34.46 4.30 13.10
N PRO A 56 34.37 4.10 14.43
CA PRO A 56 33.26 3.42 15.04
C PRO A 56 32.01 4.29 14.85
N SER A 57 31.27 4.00 13.78
CA SER A 57 29.96 4.58 13.53
C SER A 57 29.00 3.94 14.51
N THR A 58 28.34 4.77 15.31
CA THR A 58 27.05 4.46 15.97
C THR A 58 26.25 3.56 15.03
N PRO A 59 25.67 2.42 15.50
CA PRO A 59 24.93 1.54 14.62
C PRO A 59 23.80 2.31 13.93
N SER A 60 23.99 2.65 12.68
CA SER A 60 22.99 3.34 11.90
C SER A 60 21.88 2.35 11.58
N VAL A 61 20.63 2.71 11.92
CA VAL A 61 19.46 1.92 11.56
C VAL A 61 19.49 1.63 10.06
N PRO A 62 19.33 0.36 9.62
CA PRO A 62 19.32 -0.02 8.22
C PRO A 62 18.32 0.80 7.41
N THR A 63 18.63 1.07 6.14
CA THR A 63 17.75 1.85 5.27
C THR A 63 16.39 1.19 5.11
N GLU A 64 16.34 -0.13 5.04
CA GLU A 64 15.12 -0.92 4.92
C GLU A 64 14.18 -0.70 6.11
N TYR A 65 14.71 -0.65 7.33
CA TYR A 65 13.94 -0.37 8.55
C TYR A 65 13.34 1.04 8.55
N LYS A 66 14.10 2.03 8.06
CA LYS A 66 13.59 3.40 7.88
C LYS A 66 12.48 3.46 6.83
N SER A 67 12.61 2.68 5.76
CA SER A 67 11.60 2.57 4.72
C SER A 67 10.32 1.92 5.24
N ALA A 68 10.43 0.82 6.00
CA ALA A 68 9.29 0.17 6.65
C ALA A 68 8.57 1.14 7.61
N LEU A 69 9.31 1.91 8.42
CA LEU A 69 8.73 2.92 9.32
C LEU A 69 8.02 4.04 8.54
N ALA A 70 8.59 4.50 7.43
CA ALA A 70 7.94 5.52 6.59
C ALA A 70 6.63 5.00 5.97
N LYS A 71 6.59 3.74 5.55
CA LYS A 71 5.38 3.08 5.06
C LYS A 71 4.35 2.89 6.17
N ALA A 72 4.77 2.39 7.33
CA ALA A 72 3.90 2.26 8.51
C ALA A 72 3.22 3.59 8.87
N LYS A 73 4.01 4.68 8.83
CA LYS A 73 3.48 6.02 9.07
C LYS A 73 2.42 6.42 8.05
N SER A 74 2.63 6.14 6.77
CA SER A 74 1.65 6.42 5.74
C SER A 74 0.36 5.62 5.93
N TYR A 75 0.46 4.35 6.32
CA TYR A 75 -0.70 3.50 6.61
C TYR A 75 -1.50 3.98 7.83
N SER A 76 -0.81 4.46 8.86
CA SER A 76 -1.48 5.06 10.02
C SER A 76 -2.12 6.41 9.69
N ASP A 77 -1.35 7.33 9.10
CA ASP A 77 -1.77 8.74 8.94
C ASP A 77 -2.87 8.92 7.88
N PHE A 78 -2.84 8.12 6.81
CA PHE A 78 -3.76 8.29 5.66
C PHE A 78 -4.79 7.18 5.53
N MET A 79 -4.46 5.98 5.96
CA MET A 79 -5.36 4.83 5.84
C MET A 79 -5.99 4.44 7.18
N HIS A 80 -5.56 5.08 8.27
CA HIS A 80 -6.09 4.86 9.62
C HIS A 80 -6.14 3.37 10.00
N MET A 81 -5.06 2.64 9.66
CA MET A 81 -4.99 1.21 9.92
C MET A 81 -4.68 0.90 11.37
N SER A 82 -5.10 -0.27 11.83
CA SER A 82 -4.73 -0.82 13.13
C SER A 82 -3.25 -1.21 13.18
N LYS A 83 -2.72 -1.41 14.37
CA LYS A 83 -1.36 -1.91 14.60
C LYS A 83 -1.10 -3.22 13.85
N GLN A 84 -2.01 -4.19 13.99
CA GLN A 84 -1.91 -5.49 13.34
C GLN A 84 -2.05 -5.38 11.83
N GLY A 85 -3.01 -4.57 11.35
CA GLY A 85 -3.20 -4.34 9.91
C GLY A 85 -1.97 -3.74 9.25
N ILE A 86 -1.27 -2.80 9.90
CA ILE A 86 -0.02 -2.23 9.39
C ILE A 86 1.07 -3.29 9.33
N TYR A 87 1.25 -4.10 10.39
CA TYR A 87 2.25 -5.18 10.41
C TYR A 87 2.00 -6.18 9.27
N ASP A 88 0.75 -6.63 9.12
CA ASP A 88 0.37 -7.58 8.07
C ASP A 88 0.63 -7.00 6.67
N GLN A 89 0.31 -5.72 6.46
CA GLN A 89 0.55 -5.06 5.18
C GLN A 89 2.03 -4.91 4.85
N LEU A 90 2.86 -4.61 5.87
CA LEU A 90 4.31 -4.52 5.68
C LEU A 90 4.95 -5.85 5.32
N THR A 91 4.51 -6.97 5.94
CA THR A 91 5.11 -8.30 5.76
C THR A 91 4.47 -9.12 4.63
N SER A 92 3.27 -8.78 4.20
CA SER A 92 2.52 -9.53 3.19
C SER A 92 3.28 -9.67 1.86
N GLU A 93 3.27 -10.87 1.29
CA GLU A 93 3.80 -11.13 -0.07
C GLU A 93 3.03 -10.37 -1.16
N TYR A 94 1.80 -9.97 -0.88
CA TYR A 94 0.96 -9.14 -1.76
C TYR A 94 1.00 -7.65 -1.40
N GLY A 95 1.66 -7.31 -0.28
CA GLY A 95 1.86 -5.94 0.21
C GLY A 95 3.29 -5.45 -0.05
N GLU A 96 3.96 -4.97 1.01
CA GLU A 96 5.26 -4.31 0.90
C GLU A 96 6.46 -5.28 0.95
N LYS A 97 6.28 -6.50 1.40
CA LYS A 97 7.31 -7.57 1.47
C LYS A 97 8.54 -7.23 2.32
N PHE A 98 8.37 -6.40 3.33
CA PHE A 98 9.46 -6.16 4.27
C PHE A 98 9.73 -7.40 5.13
N PRO A 99 11.00 -7.65 5.51
CA PRO A 99 11.33 -8.64 6.53
C PRO A 99 10.58 -8.36 7.84
N GLU A 100 10.23 -9.42 8.57
CA GLU A 100 9.51 -9.32 9.85
C GLU A 100 10.22 -8.39 10.85
N GLU A 101 11.56 -8.42 10.91
CA GLU A 101 12.34 -7.56 11.79
C GLU A 101 12.22 -6.08 11.42
N ALA A 102 12.15 -5.77 10.12
CA ALA A 102 11.96 -4.40 9.66
C ALA A 102 10.53 -3.90 9.95
N ALA A 103 9.53 -4.78 9.77
CA ALA A 103 8.14 -4.49 10.10
C ALA A 103 7.97 -4.30 11.62
N GLN A 104 8.55 -5.17 12.44
CA GLN A 104 8.51 -5.04 13.90
C GLN A 104 9.17 -3.74 14.37
N TYR A 105 10.35 -3.42 13.83
CA TYR A 105 11.00 -2.15 14.10
C TYR A 105 10.08 -0.96 13.74
N ALA A 106 9.41 -1.01 12.61
CA ALA A 106 8.49 0.03 12.18
C ALA A 106 7.34 0.21 13.18
N ILE A 107 6.70 -0.88 13.59
CA ILE A 107 5.62 -0.88 14.58
C ILE A 107 6.06 -0.31 15.93
N ASP A 108 7.24 -0.71 16.40
CA ASP A 108 7.76 -0.28 17.71
C ASP A 108 8.14 1.21 17.74
N ASN A 109 8.45 1.79 16.59
CA ASN A 109 8.88 3.19 16.45
C ASN A 109 7.83 4.11 15.82
N LEU A 110 6.65 3.58 15.47
CA LEU A 110 5.62 4.34 14.75
C LEU A 110 4.98 5.44 15.59
N ASN A 111 4.80 5.23 16.90
CA ASN A 111 4.13 6.18 17.82
C ASN A 111 2.76 6.65 17.29
N ALA A 112 1.95 5.76 16.75
CA ALA A 112 0.62 6.06 16.27
C ALA A 112 -0.43 6.08 17.38
N ASP A 113 -1.46 6.90 17.21
CA ASP A 113 -2.66 6.89 18.05
C ASP A 113 -3.70 5.96 17.40
N TYR A 114 -3.72 4.70 17.81
CA TYR A 114 -4.62 3.70 17.23
C TYR A 114 -6.08 3.90 17.64
N ASN A 115 -6.37 4.54 18.79
CA ASN A 115 -7.72 4.96 19.14
C ASN A 115 -8.28 5.96 18.12
N LYS A 116 -7.45 6.92 17.74
CA LYS A 116 -7.79 7.89 16.70
C LYS A 116 -7.98 7.20 15.35
N ASN A 117 -7.10 6.29 14.97
CA ASN A 117 -7.23 5.55 13.71
C ASN A 117 -8.55 4.75 13.68
N ALA A 118 -8.88 4.04 14.75
CA ALA A 118 -10.14 3.31 14.88
C ALA A 118 -11.35 4.25 14.75
N LEU A 119 -11.30 5.41 15.38
CA LEU A 119 -12.38 6.41 15.28
C LEU A 119 -12.55 6.95 13.85
N GLU A 120 -11.47 7.26 13.15
CA GLU A 120 -11.57 7.72 11.75
C GLU A 120 -12.14 6.62 10.84
N LYS A 121 -11.71 5.36 11.00
CA LYS A 121 -12.32 4.20 10.32
C LYS A 121 -13.81 4.05 10.64
N ALA A 122 -14.17 4.17 11.90
CA ALA A 122 -15.58 4.10 12.33
C ALA A 122 -16.44 5.17 11.66
N LYS A 123 -15.93 6.41 11.57
CA LYS A 123 -16.60 7.51 10.87
C LYS A 123 -16.77 7.22 9.39
N ASP A 124 -15.76 6.63 8.73
CA ASP A 124 -15.85 6.26 7.34
C ASP A 124 -16.92 5.19 7.10
N TYR A 125 -17.01 4.18 7.96
CA TYR A 125 -18.05 3.16 7.90
C TYR A 125 -19.44 3.73 8.15
N GLN A 126 -19.59 4.62 9.14
CA GLN A 126 -20.86 5.26 9.43
C GLN A 126 -21.32 6.14 8.26
N LYS A 127 -20.42 7.01 7.75
CA LYS A 127 -20.75 8.02 6.75
C LYS A 127 -20.90 7.46 5.34
N ASN A 128 -19.97 6.59 4.94
CA ASN A 128 -19.86 6.13 3.55
C ASN A 128 -20.62 4.84 3.30
N LEU A 129 -20.76 3.97 4.32
CA LEU A 129 -21.42 2.67 4.21
C LEU A 129 -22.72 2.58 5.01
N ASN A 130 -23.10 3.63 5.75
CA ASN A 130 -24.30 3.68 6.57
C ASN A 130 -24.45 2.48 7.53
N MET A 131 -23.32 2.02 8.09
CA MET A 131 -23.30 0.90 9.01
C MET A 131 -23.83 1.29 10.38
N SER A 132 -24.47 0.34 11.07
CA SER A 132 -24.86 0.53 12.46
C SER A 132 -23.63 0.50 13.38
N THR A 133 -23.72 1.13 14.54
CA THR A 133 -22.65 1.15 15.53
C THR A 133 -22.13 -0.24 15.88
N GLU A 134 -23.03 -1.21 16.05
CA GLU A 134 -22.66 -2.60 16.35
C GLU A 134 -21.90 -3.24 15.17
N ALA A 135 -22.40 -3.09 13.95
CA ALA A 135 -21.71 -3.61 12.76
C ALA A 135 -20.34 -2.96 12.55
N ILE A 136 -20.19 -1.67 12.90
CA ILE A 136 -18.88 -0.98 12.86
C ILE A 136 -17.94 -1.62 13.88
N ARG A 137 -18.39 -1.85 15.11
CA ARG A 137 -17.58 -2.49 16.15
C ARG A 137 -17.09 -3.88 15.71
N GLU A 138 -17.99 -4.71 15.19
CA GLU A 138 -17.63 -6.03 14.64
C GLU A 138 -16.61 -5.92 13.49
N GLN A 139 -16.79 -4.99 12.59
CA GLN A 139 -15.86 -4.78 11.45
C GLN A 139 -14.48 -4.32 11.92
N LEU A 140 -14.42 -3.44 12.93
CA LEU A 140 -13.16 -2.95 13.47
C LEU A 140 -12.36 -4.07 14.14
N THR A 141 -13.00 -4.97 14.88
CA THR A 141 -12.33 -6.05 15.63
C THR A 141 -12.10 -7.31 14.82
N SER A 142 -12.78 -7.47 13.69
CA SER A 142 -12.70 -8.67 12.85
C SER A 142 -11.28 -8.97 12.37
N GLU A 143 -10.85 -10.23 12.47
CA GLU A 143 -9.58 -10.72 11.90
C GLU A 143 -9.54 -10.65 10.37
N TYR A 144 -10.72 -10.63 9.73
CA TYR A 144 -10.87 -10.43 8.28
C TYR A 144 -11.18 -8.97 7.91
N GLY A 145 -11.37 -8.11 8.92
CA GLY A 145 -11.61 -6.69 8.79
C GLY A 145 -10.38 -5.86 9.14
N GLU A 146 -10.56 -4.93 10.09
CA GLU A 146 -9.53 -3.94 10.40
C GLU A 146 -8.55 -4.38 11.49
N LYS A 147 -8.84 -5.41 12.27
CA LYS A 147 -7.97 -5.98 13.34
C LYS A 147 -7.56 -4.98 14.43
N PHE A 148 -8.44 -4.05 14.78
CA PHE A 148 -8.27 -3.24 15.97
C PHE A 148 -8.53 -4.08 17.24
N THR A 149 -7.98 -3.64 18.37
CA THR A 149 -8.34 -4.26 19.66
C THR A 149 -9.76 -3.91 20.07
N GLU A 150 -10.33 -4.67 20.98
CA GLU A 150 -11.66 -4.39 21.54
C GLU A 150 -11.73 -3.00 22.17
N GLU A 151 -10.69 -2.60 22.89
CA GLU A 151 -10.59 -1.29 23.54
C GLU A 151 -10.56 -0.14 22.53
N GLU A 152 -9.81 -0.31 21.44
CA GLU A 152 -9.74 0.69 20.35
C GLU A 152 -11.09 0.81 19.63
N ALA A 153 -11.77 -0.33 19.38
CA ALA A 153 -13.09 -0.36 18.77
C ALA A 153 -14.16 0.25 19.70
N ASP A 154 -14.15 -0.07 20.98
CA ASP A 154 -15.06 0.49 21.98
C ASP A 154 -14.86 2.02 22.12
N TYR A 155 -13.61 2.47 22.12
CA TYR A 155 -13.32 3.88 22.05
C TYR A 155 -13.91 4.54 20.81
N ALA A 156 -13.69 3.92 19.64
CA ALA A 156 -14.16 4.46 18.37
C ALA A 156 -15.69 4.60 18.34
N VAL A 157 -16.44 3.53 18.66
CA VAL A 157 -17.92 3.55 18.61
C VAL A 157 -18.54 4.49 19.65
N SER A 158 -17.89 4.61 20.83
CA SER A 158 -18.34 5.54 21.89
C SER A 158 -18.15 7.00 21.54
N ASN A 159 -17.26 7.34 20.61
CA ASN A 159 -16.93 8.69 20.17
C ASN A 159 -17.46 9.03 18.77
N LEU A 160 -18.28 8.15 18.17
CA LEU A 160 -18.96 8.47 16.90
C LEU A 160 -19.94 9.63 17.08
N PRO A 161 -20.05 10.54 16.10
CA PRO A 161 -21.07 11.56 16.10
C PRO A 161 -22.47 10.93 16.02
N GLN A 162 -23.38 11.45 16.85
CA GLN A 162 -24.78 11.03 16.88
C GLN A 162 -25.59 11.75 15.80
#